data_6d8ea843eb8de41a416ecad42ac308c4
#
_entry.id   6d8ea843eb8de41a416ecad42ac308c4
#
_cell.length_a   1.000
_cell.length_b   1.000
_cell.length_c   1.000
_cell.angle_alpha   90.00
_cell.angle_beta   90.00
_cell.angle_gamma   90.00
#
_symmetry.space_group_name_H-M   'P 1'
#
loop_
_entity.id
_entity.type
_entity.pdbx_description
1 polymer ?
#
loop_
_entity_poly.entity_id
_entity_poly.type
_entity_poly.pdbx_seq_one_letter_code
_entity_poly.pdbx_strand_id
1 'polypeptide(L)'
;MEKVLRDYRSRLQANSRETERIKMYIRIIAFLRLSVVVVAALIVYLFRNEGVEVWGTTVLIGIVLFLSLARVHDRWFRKKEFVDCRDRIIHRELSLLEYRFDGIDGGSEFIDPSHDYSFDLDLFGERSFFSYINRTATAVGRVALSRELLHPDLKTASIRERQEAVEEKSCHTDFRIDFQSYGGCSGESRVDTEAIERLAGMPRFGTGRIVCWLVYAVPAVYLALFALWLTGMVAGNVIVAVFILLLVLSGLFAKRVTRIQEQLNRTLQSLSRYSRLFEMMERMRFRCKPLSELQSRCVDSDGSVSQRVSRLRHLLSNLDQRYNFVGFALLNGFLLWDLRQINALDRWLCDNCEKITQWIDVLSRFDVYVSLGTFRYNYPDYVFPDIREDRTPVMQAEALGHPLIPREKRVCNDVAPMNEASFQIITGANMAGKSTFLRTIGINYLLGCMGAPVCADSMTFTPLPLFTGLRASDSLADNESYFFAELKRLQQIVLRLRRGEKLFIILDEILRGTNSVDKQTGSLALIRQLVGAGATGIIATHDLALGKLADSLPGKVSNYRFEAAIQGDELTFSYRLQPGIAENMNACFLMKKMGIIPSDYSENN
;
A
#
# COMPACT_ATOMS: atom_id res chain seq x y z
N MET A 1 14.91 -10.67 15.96
CA MET A 1 15.09 -10.93 14.53
C MET A 1 15.21 -12.42 14.18
N GLU A 2 16.10 -13.21 14.79
CA GLU A 2 16.24 -14.66 14.51
C GLU A 2 14.93 -15.46 14.67
N LYS A 3 14.10 -15.12 15.68
CA LYS A 3 12.80 -15.75 15.89
C LYS A 3 11.87 -15.52 14.69
N VAL A 4 11.85 -14.31 14.15
CA VAL A 4 11.04 -13.94 12.99
C VAL A 4 11.51 -14.68 11.72
N LEU A 5 12.83 -14.74 11.49
CA LEU A 5 13.41 -15.50 10.38
C LEU A 5 13.09 -17.00 10.47
N ARG A 6 13.18 -17.58 11.67
CA ARG A 6 12.81 -18.99 11.90
C ARG A 6 11.32 -19.25 11.64
N ASP A 7 10.44 -18.33 12.07
CA ASP A 7 8.99 -18.44 11.81
C ASP A 7 8.70 -18.43 10.32
N TYR A 8 9.21 -17.44 9.56
CA TYR A 8 9.01 -17.38 8.12
C TYR A 8 9.56 -18.62 7.40
N ARG A 9 10.75 -19.12 7.75
CA ARG A 9 11.31 -20.33 7.16
C ARG A 9 10.47 -21.58 7.47
N SER A 10 9.94 -21.71 8.69
CA SER A 10 9.05 -22.81 9.05
C SER A 10 7.75 -22.80 8.24
N ARG A 11 7.20 -21.62 7.99
CA ARG A 11 6.00 -21.41 7.16
C ARG A 11 6.25 -21.79 5.70
N LEU A 12 7.42 -21.44 5.13
CA LEU A 12 7.80 -21.88 3.78
C LEU A 12 7.86 -23.40 3.68
N GLN A 13 8.44 -24.07 4.69
CA GLN A 13 8.47 -25.54 4.71
C GLN A 13 7.06 -26.15 4.78
N ALA A 14 6.16 -25.57 5.58
CA ALA A 14 4.77 -26.01 5.66
C ALA A 14 4.04 -25.81 4.31
N ASN A 15 4.19 -24.65 3.69
CA ASN A 15 3.62 -24.35 2.39
C ASN A 15 4.16 -25.27 1.30
N SER A 16 5.46 -25.58 1.28
CA SER A 16 6.06 -26.51 0.31
C SER A 16 5.41 -27.91 0.39
N ARG A 17 5.20 -28.41 1.63
CA ARG A 17 4.49 -29.69 1.82
C ARG A 17 3.03 -29.63 1.34
N GLU A 18 2.35 -28.51 1.58
CA GLU A 18 0.98 -28.29 1.09
C GLU A 18 0.95 -28.23 -0.44
N THR A 19 1.88 -27.53 -1.06
CA THR A 19 2.01 -27.42 -2.51
C THR A 19 2.20 -28.80 -3.18
N GLU A 20 3.05 -29.66 -2.60
CA GLU A 20 3.25 -31.02 -3.15
C GLU A 20 1.97 -31.86 -3.05
N ARG A 21 1.23 -31.78 -1.95
CA ARG A 21 -0.09 -32.42 -1.83
C ARG A 21 -1.08 -31.90 -2.87
N ILE A 22 -1.15 -30.59 -3.07
CA ILE A 22 -2.05 -29.98 -4.05
C ILE A 22 -1.68 -30.43 -5.46
N LYS A 23 -0.40 -30.45 -5.82
CA LYS A 23 0.09 -30.95 -7.13
C LYS A 23 -0.31 -32.40 -7.36
N MET A 24 -0.25 -33.24 -6.33
CA MET A 24 -0.69 -34.64 -6.41
C MET A 24 -2.19 -34.70 -6.71
N TYR A 25 -3.05 -33.95 -6.01
CA TYR A 25 -4.49 -33.93 -6.29
C TYR A 25 -4.81 -33.41 -7.69
N ILE A 26 -4.12 -32.37 -8.15
CA ILE A 26 -4.28 -31.83 -9.51
C ILE A 26 -3.96 -32.92 -10.55
N ARG A 27 -2.87 -33.71 -10.39
CA ARG A 27 -2.51 -34.79 -11.28
C ARG A 27 -3.56 -35.91 -11.27
N ILE A 28 -4.04 -36.30 -10.09
CA ILE A 28 -5.08 -37.35 -9.98
C ILE A 28 -6.36 -36.90 -10.69
N ILE A 29 -6.82 -35.68 -10.48
CA ILE A 29 -8.03 -35.15 -11.11
C ILE A 29 -7.85 -35.04 -12.63
N ALA A 30 -6.68 -34.62 -13.11
CA ALA A 30 -6.37 -34.57 -14.53
C ALA A 30 -6.43 -35.99 -15.17
N PHE A 31 -5.88 -37.00 -14.51
CA PHE A 31 -5.97 -38.39 -14.94
C PHE A 31 -7.42 -38.88 -14.95
N LEU A 32 -8.21 -38.60 -13.90
CA LEU A 32 -9.62 -38.98 -13.85
C LEU A 32 -10.44 -38.32 -14.98
N ARG A 33 -10.18 -37.06 -15.31
CA ARG A 33 -10.83 -36.37 -16.45
C ARG A 33 -10.51 -37.05 -17.77
N LEU A 34 -9.25 -37.42 -17.99
CA LEU A 34 -8.85 -38.17 -19.20
C LEU A 34 -9.53 -39.54 -19.22
N SER A 35 -9.56 -40.27 -18.11
CA SER A 35 -10.21 -41.58 -18.01
C SER A 35 -11.71 -41.51 -18.34
N VAL A 36 -12.42 -40.45 -17.85
CA VAL A 36 -13.85 -40.25 -18.18
C VAL A 36 -14.06 -40.13 -19.69
N VAL A 37 -13.19 -39.36 -20.39
CA VAL A 37 -13.30 -39.20 -21.84
C VAL A 37 -13.01 -40.50 -22.57
N VAL A 38 -11.96 -41.22 -22.18
CA VAL A 38 -11.58 -42.50 -22.80
C VAL A 38 -12.66 -43.57 -22.60
N VAL A 39 -13.20 -43.69 -21.36
CA VAL A 39 -14.26 -44.65 -21.04
C VAL A 39 -15.55 -44.31 -21.77
N ALA A 40 -15.95 -43.04 -21.83
CA ALA A 40 -17.12 -42.61 -22.58
C ALA A 40 -16.98 -42.92 -24.08
N ALA A 41 -15.81 -42.65 -24.68
CA ALA A 41 -15.52 -42.97 -26.08
C ALA A 41 -15.54 -44.48 -26.33
N LEU A 42 -14.98 -45.29 -25.42
CA LEU A 42 -15.00 -46.76 -25.51
C LEU A 42 -16.43 -47.32 -25.44
N ILE A 43 -17.25 -46.83 -24.51
CA ILE A 43 -18.65 -47.26 -24.39
C ILE A 43 -19.42 -46.90 -25.67
N VAL A 44 -19.28 -45.67 -26.17
CA VAL A 44 -19.91 -45.25 -27.43
C VAL A 44 -19.46 -46.12 -28.60
N TYR A 45 -18.18 -46.50 -28.67
CA TYR A 45 -17.65 -47.39 -29.72
C TYR A 45 -18.21 -48.80 -29.61
N LEU A 46 -18.28 -49.39 -28.41
CA LEU A 46 -18.77 -50.77 -28.20
C LEU A 46 -20.28 -50.88 -28.45
N PHE A 47 -21.05 -49.86 -28.06
CA PHE A 47 -22.51 -49.84 -28.18
C PHE A 47 -23.02 -49.01 -29.38
N ARG A 48 -22.18 -48.78 -30.39
CA ARG A 48 -22.51 -47.97 -31.58
C ARG A 48 -23.70 -48.48 -32.38
N ASN A 49 -24.00 -49.77 -32.30
CA ASN A 49 -25.09 -50.44 -33.02
C ASN A 49 -26.41 -50.44 -32.20
N GLU A 50 -26.36 -50.04 -30.93
CA GLU A 50 -27.54 -49.88 -30.09
C GLU A 50 -28.24 -48.55 -30.42
N GLY A 51 -29.45 -48.37 -29.93
CA GLY A 51 -30.25 -47.17 -30.20
C GLY A 51 -29.59 -45.89 -29.71
N VAL A 52 -29.96 -44.73 -30.31
CA VAL A 52 -29.46 -43.39 -29.99
C VAL A 52 -29.58 -43.07 -28.48
N GLU A 53 -30.52 -43.67 -27.79
CA GLU A 53 -30.75 -43.53 -26.36
C GLU A 53 -29.56 -43.99 -25.52
N VAL A 54 -28.89 -45.08 -25.87
CA VAL A 54 -27.78 -45.66 -25.11
C VAL A 54 -26.51 -44.81 -25.23
N TRP A 55 -26.09 -44.49 -26.45
CA TRP A 55 -24.88 -43.70 -26.63
C TRP A 55 -25.10 -42.22 -26.28
N GLY A 56 -26.33 -41.68 -26.47
CA GLY A 56 -26.69 -40.31 -26.06
C GLY A 56 -26.66 -40.10 -24.55
N THR A 57 -27.21 -41.04 -23.78
CA THR A 57 -27.15 -41.01 -22.31
C THR A 57 -25.72 -41.17 -21.81
N THR A 58 -24.91 -42.02 -22.41
CA THR A 58 -23.48 -42.19 -22.06
C THR A 58 -22.70 -40.91 -22.28
N VAL A 59 -22.88 -40.27 -23.42
CA VAL A 59 -22.23 -38.95 -23.71
C VAL A 59 -22.67 -37.90 -22.72
N LEU A 60 -23.96 -37.82 -22.40
CA LEU A 60 -24.49 -36.85 -21.44
C LEU A 60 -23.88 -37.04 -20.04
N ILE A 61 -23.85 -38.29 -19.54
CA ILE A 61 -23.24 -38.61 -18.24
C ILE A 61 -21.74 -38.29 -18.29
N GLY A 62 -21.04 -38.63 -19.35
CA GLY A 62 -19.61 -38.30 -19.55
C GLY A 62 -19.35 -36.79 -19.48
N ILE A 63 -20.17 -35.99 -20.14
CA ILE A 63 -20.08 -34.53 -20.10
C ILE A 63 -20.32 -34.01 -18.67
N VAL A 64 -21.35 -34.47 -17.97
CA VAL A 64 -21.65 -34.04 -16.61
C VAL A 64 -20.51 -34.38 -15.66
N LEU A 65 -19.96 -35.60 -15.73
CA LEU A 65 -18.81 -36.02 -14.93
C LEU A 65 -17.55 -35.19 -15.25
N PHE A 66 -17.27 -34.98 -16.54
CA PHE A 66 -16.14 -34.17 -16.97
C PHE A 66 -16.22 -32.74 -16.48
N LEU A 67 -17.39 -32.10 -16.60
CA LEU A 67 -17.61 -30.73 -16.11
C LEU A 67 -17.52 -30.63 -14.57
N SER A 68 -18.00 -31.65 -13.87
CA SER A 68 -17.90 -31.73 -12.41
C SER A 68 -16.44 -31.85 -11.97
N LEU A 69 -15.66 -32.75 -12.62
CA LEU A 69 -14.21 -32.87 -12.36
C LEU A 69 -13.45 -31.60 -12.76
N ALA A 70 -13.86 -30.94 -13.86
CA ALA A 70 -13.26 -29.66 -14.25
C ALA A 70 -13.44 -28.57 -13.18
N ARG A 71 -14.63 -28.46 -12.55
CA ARG A 71 -14.88 -27.55 -11.44
C ARG A 71 -14.03 -27.87 -10.20
N VAL A 72 -13.85 -29.16 -9.90
CA VAL A 72 -12.99 -29.59 -8.78
C VAL A 72 -11.52 -29.27 -9.10
N HIS A 73 -11.07 -29.55 -10.33
CA HIS A 73 -9.72 -29.21 -10.81
C HIS A 73 -9.43 -27.72 -10.65
N ASP A 74 -10.34 -26.86 -11.08
CA ASP A 74 -10.23 -25.40 -10.97
C ASP A 74 -10.15 -24.91 -9.52
N ARG A 75 -10.88 -25.56 -8.59
CA ARG A 75 -10.77 -25.26 -7.15
C ARG A 75 -9.36 -25.55 -6.62
N TRP A 76 -8.76 -26.68 -7.02
CA TRP A 76 -7.41 -27.04 -6.61
C TRP A 76 -6.35 -26.14 -7.23
N PHE A 77 -6.54 -25.70 -8.48
CA PHE A 77 -5.67 -24.70 -9.10
C PHE A 77 -5.69 -23.38 -8.37
N ARG A 78 -6.87 -22.86 -8.02
CA ARG A 78 -6.99 -21.63 -7.21
C ARG A 78 -6.36 -21.79 -5.83
N LYS A 79 -6.49 -22.97 -5.22
CA LYS A 79 -5.81 -23.23 -3.94
C LYS A 79 -4.29 -23.22 -4.09
N LYS A 80 -3.78 -23.81 -5.18
CA LYS A 80 -2.35 -23.77 -5.51
C LYS A 80 -1.86 -22.32 -5.67
N GLU A 81 -2.54 -21.53 -6.48
CA GLU A 81 -2.22 -20.13 -6.72
C GLU A 81 -2.16 -19.32 -5.42
N PHE A 82 -3.08 -19.57 -4.51
CA PHE A 82 -3.08 -18.94 -3.18
C PHE A 82 -1.85 -19.31 -2.35
N VAL A 83 -1.45 -20.60 -2.33
CA VAL A 83 -0.24 -21.04 -1.61
C VAL A 83 1.02 -20.47 -2.27
N ASP A 84 1.09 -20.45 -3.60
CA ASP A 84 2.18 -19.83 -4.35
C ASP A 84 2.29 -18.31 -4.05
N CYS A 85 1.16 -17.63 -3.82
CA CYS A 85 1.15 -16.23 -3.37
C CYS A 85 1.70 -16.07 -1.95
N ARG A 86 1.29 -16.94 -1.02
CA ARG A 86 1.85 -16.95 0.35
C ARG A 86 3.37 -17.10 0.34
N ASP A 87 3.89 -17.99 -0.50
CA ASP A 87 5.32 -18.19 -0.66
C ASP A 87 6.02 -16.94 -1.17
N ARG A 88 5.47 -16.28 -2.20
CA ARG A 88 6.02 -15.01 -2.72
C ARG A 88 6.07 -13.92 -1.65
N ILE A 89 5.02 -13.79 -0.84
CA ILE A 89 4.97 -12.81 0.25
C ILE A 89 6.05 -13.13 1.29
N ILE A 90 6.17 -14.38 1.73
CA ILE A 90 7.16 -14.76 2.72
C ILE A 90 8.58 -14.57 2.17
N HIS A 91 8.83 -14.90 0.91
CA HIS A 91 10.14 -14.64 0.27
C HIS A 91 10.44 -13.16 0.20
N ARG A 92 9.46 -12.30 -0.11
CA ARG A 92 9.60 -10.84 -0.08
C ARG A 92 9.99 -10.36 1.32
N GLU A 93 9.32 -10.85 2.37
CA GLU A 93 9.64 -10.46 3.75
C GLU A 93 11.06 -10.89 4.14
N LEU A 94 11.48 -12.10 3.78
CA LEU A 94 12.85 -12.56 4.02
C LEU A 94 13.89 -11.69 3.29
N SER A 95 13.62 -11.33 2.02
CA SER A 95 14.50 -10.43 1.25
C SER A 95 14.64 -9.06 1.90
N LEU A 96 13.53 -8.49 2.38
CA LEU A 96 13.53 -7.17 3.03
C LEU A 96 14.21 -7.20 4.40
N LEU A 97 14.09 -8.29 5.15
CA LEU A 97 14.84 -8.50 6.40
C LEU A 97 16.35 -8.60 6.16
N GLU A 98 16.77 -9.01 4.96
CA GLU A 98 18.16 -9.02 4.51
C GLU A 98 18.55 -7.72 3.77
N TYR A 99 17.73 -6.67 3.82
CA TYR A 99 17.93 -5.38 3.15
C TYR A 99 18.11 -5.50 1.63
N ARG A 100 17.47 -6.48 1.01
CA ARG A 100 17.39 -6.62 -0.46
C ARG A 100 16.06 -6.07 -0.95
N PHE A 101 16.14 -5.00 -1.77
CA PHE A 101 14.97 -4.25 -2.24
C PHE A 101 14.66 -4.49 -3.73
N ASP A 102 15.31 -5.47 -4.36
CA ASP A 102 15.16 -5.73 -5.79
C ASP A 102 13.73 -6.11 -6.14
N GLY A 103 13.13 -5.38 -7.08
CA GLY A 103 11.73 -5.59 -7.49
C GLY A 103 10.67 -5.18 -6.48
N ILE A 104 11.04 -4.48 -5.40
CA ILE A 104 10.09 -3.94 -4.43
C ILE A 104 9.57 -2.58 -4.90
N ASP A 105 8.25 -2.40 -4.81
CA ASP A 105 7.60 -1.15 -5.17
C ASP A 105 8.01 0.00 -4.23
N GLY A 106 8.61 1.01 -4.81
CA GLY A 106 9.09 2.22 -4.10
C GLY A 106 8.14 3.41 -4.17
N GLY A 107 7.01 3.32 -4.84
CA GLY A 107 6.05 4.42 -4.95
C GLY A 107 6.57 5.62 -5.74
N SER A 108 7.28 5.40 -6.84
CA SER A 108 7.93 6.47 -7.62
C SER A 108 6.96 7.53 -8.14
N GLU A 109 5.67 7.21 -8.33
CA GLU A 109 4.63 8.16 -8.72
C GLU A 109 4.25 9.15 -7.62
N PHE A 110 4.65 8.91 -6.37
CA PHE A 110 4.41 9.80 -5.23
C PHE A 110 5.58 10.76 -4.95
N ILE A 111 6.61 10.74 -5.78
CA ILE A 111 7.75 11.66 -5.64
C ILE A 111 7.27 13.08 -5.95
N ASP A 112 7.38 13.95 -4.97
CA ASP A 112 7.09 15.38 -5.07
C ASP A 112 8.23 16.19 -4.46
N PRO A 113 9.09 16.82 -5.28
CA PRO A 113 10.18 17.66 -4.80
C PRO A 113 9.72 18.92 -4.06
N SER A 114 8.47 19.35 -4.26
CA SER A 114 7.90 20.55 -3.62
C SER A 114 7.37 20.28 -2.21
N HIS A 115 7.19 19.01 -1.85
CA HIS A 115 6.66 18.62 -0.55
C HIS A 115 7.60 19.00 0.60
N ASP A 116 7.04 19.29 1.77
CA ASP A 116 7.77 19.80 2.95
C ASP A 116 8.96 18.93 3.40
N TYR A 117 8.90 17.59 3.18
CA TYR A 117 9.94 16.67 3.67
C TYR A 117 10.12 15.38 2.86
N SER A 118 9.17 15.00 2.01
CA SER A 118 9.15 13.64 1.41
C SER A 118 10.36 13.37 0.52
N PHE A 119 10.78 14.36 -0.26
CA PHE A 119 11.93 14.25 -1.16
C PHE A 119 13.25 14.23 -0.38
N ASP A 120 13.38 15.05 0.64
CA ASP A 120 14.57 15.15 1.47
C ASP A 120 14.84 13.87 2.29
N LEU A 121 13.77 13.22 2.75
CA LEU A 121 13.84 12.00 3.55
C LEU A 121 13.89 10.71 2.71
N ASP A 122 13.94 10.80 1.39
CA ASP A 122 13.92 9.64 0.49
C ASP A 122 12.72 8.72 0.76
N LEU A 123 11.51 9.33 0.93
CA LEU A 123 10.33 8.53 1.26
C LEU A 123 9.88 7.65 0.10
N PHE A 124 10.04 8.11 -1.15
CA PHE A 124 9.59 7.41 -2.35
C PHE A 124 10.73 7.23 -3.35
N GLY A 125 10.63 6.23 -4.23
CA GLY A 125 11.62 5.87 -5.22
C GLY A 125 12.29 4.52 -4.94
N GLU A 126 13.32 4.19 -5.69
CA GLU A 126 14.07 2.94 -5.49
C GLU A 126 14.76 2.91 -4.12
N ARG A 127 14.69 1.78 -3.43
CA ARG A 127 15.24 1.57 -2.07
C ARG A 127 14.81 2.62 -1.05
N SER A 128 13.65 3.21 -1.28
CA SER A 128 13.07 4.26 -0.44
C SER A 128 12.51 3.71 0.87
N PHE A 129 12.14 4.64 1.75
CA PHE A 129 11.46 4.29 2.98
C PHE A 129 10.09 3.64 2.72
N PHE A 130 9.36 4.06 1.68
CA PHE A 130 8.11 3.44 1.26
C PHE A 130 8.32 1.96 0.89
N SER A 131 9.35 1.63 0.10
CA SER A 131 9.65 0.23 -0.22
C SER A 131 9.94 -0.63 1.01
N TYR A 132 10.46 -0.02 2.08
CA TYR A 132 10.78 -0.69 3.33
C TYR A 132 9.54 -1.00 4.20
N ILE A 133 8.51 -0.17 4.16
CA ILE A 133 7.30 -0.33 5.00
C ILE A 133 6.07 -0.80 4.24
N ASN A 134 6.01 -0.65 2.91
CA ASN A 134 4.83 -0.99 2.12
C ASN A 134 4.62 -2.50 2.05
N ARG A 135 3.54 -2.97 2.70
CA ARG A 135 3.02 -4.34 2.70
C ARG A 135 1.54 -4.35 2.35
N THR A 136 1.06 -3.27 1.76
CA THR A 136 -0.35 -3.18 1.38
C THR A 136 -0.68 -4.24 0.32
N ALA A 137 -1.86 -4.81 0.46
CA ALA A 137 -2.38 -5.85 -0.40
C ALA A 137 -3.20 -5.29 -1.58
N THR A 138 -3.62 -4.03 -1.47
CA THR A 138 -4.52 -3.39 -2.44
C THR A 138 -3.95 -2.08 -2.95
N ALA A 139 -4.33 -1.69 -4.18
CA ALA A 139 -3.92 -0.40 -4.74
C ALA A 139 -4.46 0.79 -3.91
N VAL A 140 -5.68 0.65 -3.35
CA VAL A 140 -6.26 1.70 -2.49
C VAL A 140 -5.54 1.80 -1.15
N GLY A 141 -5.10 0.69 -0.55
CA GLY A 141 -4.27 0.68 0.65
C GLY A 141 -2.89 1.31 0.39
N ARG A 142 -2.32 1.05 -0.78
CA ARG A 142 -1.05 1.65 -1.21
C ARG A 142 -1.11 3.18 -1.30
N VAL A 143 -2.17 3.72 -1.88
CA VAL A 143 -2.44 5.16 -1.93
C VAL A 143 -2.71 5.71 -0.53
N ALA A 144 -3.42 4.97 0.32
CA ALA A 144 -3.66 5.39 1.70
C ALA A 144 -2.37 5.44 2.52
N LEU A 145 -1.47 4.46 2.39
CA LEU A 145 -0.17 4.46 3.06
C LEU A 145 0.72 5.63 2.60
N SER A 146 0.73 5.94 1.29
CA SER A 146 1.47 7.11 0.80
C SER A 146 0.90 8.42 1.35
N ARG A 147 -0.43 8.52 1.48
CA ARG A 147 -1.09 9.69 2.08
C ARG A 147 -0.75 9.85 3.57
N GLU A 148 -0.71 8.75 4.34
CA GLU A 148 -0.29 8.77 5.75
C GLU A 148 1.18 9.20 5.90
N LEU A 149 2.04 8.86 4.95
CA LEU A 149 3.43 9.31 4.90
C LEU A 149 3.56 10.79 4.56
N LEU A 150 2.72 11.32 3.66
CA LEU A 150 2.77 12.71 3.25
C LEU A 150 2.02 13.64 4.21
N HIS A 151 0.90 13.18 4.77
CA HIS A 151 0.00 13.99 5.58
C HIS A 151 -0.50 13.19 6.80
N PRO A 152 0.38 12.86 7.77
CA PRO A 152 -0.03 12.13 8.97
C PRO A 152 -1.00 12.97 9.81
N ASP A 153 -1.99 12.31 10.41
CA ASP A 153 -2.84 12.95 11.40
C ASP A 153 -2.07 13.14 12.71
N LEU A 154 -1.79 14.37 13.07
CA LEU A 154 -0.95 14.77 14.21
C LEU A 154 -1.70 14.82 15.55
N LYS A 155 -2.96 14.41 15.60
CA LYS A 155 -3.71 14.34 16.85
C LYS A 155 -3.20 13.22 17.74
N THR A 156 -2.78 13.54 18.95
CA THR A 156 -2.22 12.59 19.92
C THR A 156 -3.13 11.37 20.14
N ALA A 157 -4.44 11.59 20.31
CA ALA A 157 -5.40 10.51 20.47
C ALA A 157 -5.42 9.55 19.26
N SER A 158 -5.44 10.10 18.04
CA SER A 158 -5.42 9.30 16.80
C SER A 158 -4.13 8.50 16.66
N ILE A 159 -2.99 9.07 17.08
CA ILE A 159 -1.71 8.35 17.01
C ILE A 159 -1.68 7.20 18.01
N ARG A 160 -2.15 7.39 19.25
CA ARG A 160 -2.27 6.32 20.26
C ARG A 160 -3.20 5.20 19.80
N GLU A 161 -4.36 5.54 19.26
CA GLU A 161 -5.28 4.56 18.68
C GLU A 161 -4.61 3.76 17.54
N ARG A 162 -3.80 4.41 16.70
CA ARG A 162 -3.04 3.72 15.63
C ARG A 162 -1.97 2.80 16.20
N GLN A 163 -1.24 3.20 17.26
CA GLN A 163 -0.27 2.32 17.94
C GLN A 163 -0.94 1.03 18.43
N GLU A 164 -2.12 1.13 19.08
CA GLU A 164 -2.88 -0.04 19.53
C GLU A 164 -3.29 -0.94 18.36
N ALA A 165 -3.76 -0.36 17.26
CA ALA A 165 -4.16 -1.11 16.07
C ALA A 165 -2.98 -1.82 15.40
N VAL A 166 -1.82 -1.17 15.31
CA VAL A 166 -0.58 -1.73 14.76
C VAL A 166 -0.06 -2.88 15.64
N GLU A 167 -0.07 -2.70 16.97
CA GLU A 167 0.37 -3.74 17.90
C GLU A 167 -0.55 -4.96 17.81
N GLU A 168 -1.88 -4.80 17.83
CA GLU A 168 -2.82 -5.92 17.69
C GLU A 168 -2.62 -6.64 16.36
N LYS A 169 -2.44 -5.90 15.25
CA LYS A 169 -2.17 -6.51 13.94
C LYS A 169 -0.86 -7.26 13.89
N SER A 170 0.16 -6.84 14.63
CA SER A 170 1.45 -7.52 14.67
C SER A 170 1.32 -8.96 15.20
N CYS A 171 0.39 -9.22 16.10
CA CYS A 171 0.14 -10.53 16.70
C CYS A 171 -0.51 -11.55 15.75
N HIS A 172 -1.14 -11.09 14.65
CA HIS A 172 -1.93 -11.94 13.75
C HIS A 172 -1.20 -12.27 12.43
N THR A 173 -0.08 -12.99 12.50
CA THR A 173 0.79 -13.26 11.34
C THR A 173 0.09 -14.01 10.21
N ASP A 174 -0.66 -15.09 10.51
CA ASP A 174 -1.39 -15.85 9.48
C ASP A 174 -2.43 -14.98 8.78
N PHE A 175 -3.18 -14.18 9.55
CA PHE A 175 -4.15 -13.25 8.99
C PHE A 175 -3.49 -12.25 8.02
N ARG A 176 -2.34 -11.65 8.40
CA ARG A 176 -1.64 -10.67 7.55
C ARG A 176 -1.15 -11.29 6.25
N ILE A 177 -0.52 -12.48 6.32
CA ILE A 177 -0.05 -13.20 5.15
C ILE A 177 -1.21 -13.58 4.23
N ASP A 178 -2.31 -14.09 4.78
CA ASP A 178 -3.48 -14.48 4.01
C ASP A 178 -4.18 -13.28 3.38
N PHE A 179 -4.31 -12.17 4.12
CA PHE A 179 -4.87 -10.92 3.62
C PHE A 179 -4.05 -10.38 2.43
N GLN A 180 -2.73 -10.31 2.57
CA GLN A 180 -1.83 -9.92 1.49
C GLN A 180 -1.89 -10.90 0.31
N SER A 181 -2.05 -12.20 0.56
CA SER A 181 -2.15 -13.21 -0.48
C SER A 181 -3.43 -13.05 -1.30
N TYR A 182 -4.57 -12.85 -0.67
CA TYR A 182 -5.83 -12.61 -1.37
C TYR A 182 -5.84 -11.29 -2.14
N GLY A 183 -5.22 -10.24 -1.62
CA GLY A 183 -5.06 -8.97 -2.33
C GLY A 183 -4.09 -9.06 -3.51
N GLY A 184 -2.90 -9.64 -3.29
CA GLY A 184 -1.81 -9.71 -4.25
C GLY A 184 -1.99 -10.73 -5.37
N CYS A 185 -2.73 -11.85 -5.15
CA CYS A 185 -3.06 -12.82 -6.20
C CYS A 185 -3.95 -12.26 -7.31
N SER A 186 -4.55 -11.12 -7.08
CA SER A 186 -5.55 -10.56 -7.99
C SER A 186 -4.97 -9.82 -9.21
N GLY A 187 -3.64 -9.81 -9.38
CA GLY A 187 -2.95 -9.06 -10.45
C GLY A 187 -3.07 -7.55 -10.24
N GLU A 188 -2.00 -6.84 -10.48
CA GLU A 188 -1.92 -5.37 -10.42
C GLU A 188 -2.81 -4.71 -11.49
N SER A 189 -4.08 -4.56 -11.24
CA SER A 189 -4.81 -3.50 -11.91
C SER A 189 -4.76 -2.28 -10.98
N ARG A 190 -4.08 -1.22 -11.40
CA ARG A 190 -4.22 0.11 -10.78
C ARG A 190 -5.73 0.35 -10.68
N VAL A 191 -6.25 0.28 -9.46
CA VAL A 191 -7.62 0.69 -9.21
C VAL A 191 -7.59 2.19 -9.38
N ASP A 192 -8.19 2.64 -10.47
CA ASP A 192 -8.41 4.06 -10.69
C ASP A 192 -9.40 4.50 -9.60
N THR A 193 -8.89 5.13 -8.53
CA THR A 193 -9.71 5.67 -7.45
C THR A 193 -10.70 6.70 -7.99
N GLU A 194 -10.31 7.47 -9.01
CA GLU A 194 -11.20 8.37 -9.72
C GLU A 194 -12.31 7.61 -10.48
N ALA A 195 -12.03 6.40 -10.99
CA ALA A 195 -13.05 5.60 -11.63
C ALA A 195 -14.09 5.07 -10.63
N ILE A 196 -13.70 4.81 -9.39
CA ILE A 196 -14.64 4.44 -8.32
C ILE A 196 -15.52 5.64 -7.94
N GLU A 197 -14.94 6.83 -7.81
CA GLU A 197 -15.69 8.06 -7.54
C GLU A 197 -16.65 8.40 -8.69
N ARG A 198 -16.24 8.16 -9.93
CA ARG A 198 -17.11 8.31 -11.11
C ARG A 198 -18.28 7.33 -11.11
N LEU A 199 -18.17 6.15 -10.49
CA LEU A 199 -19.31 5.22 -10.34
C LEU A 199 -20.47 5.85 -9.56
N ALA A 200 -20.20 6.65 -8.54
CA ALA A 200 -21.21 7.34 -7.76
C ALA A 200 -22.01 8.37 -8.58
N GLY A 201 -21.39 8.94 -9.62
CA GLY A 201 -22.00 9.93 -10.54
C GLY A 201 -22.55 9.34 -11.84
N MET A 202 -22.47 8.02 -12.06
CA MET A 202 -22.92 7.45 -13.34
C MET A 202 -24.44 7.50 -13.51
N PRO A 203 -24.91 7.89 -14.73
CA PRO A 203 -26.34 7.86 -15.02
C PRO A 203 -26.84 6.41 -14.98
N ARG A 204 -27.99 6.20 -14.38
CA ARG A 204 -28.69 4.91 -14.35
C ARG A 204 -28.83 4.37 -15.76
N PHE A 205 -28.59 3.08 -15.94
CA PHE A 205 -28.63 2.46 -17.27
C PHE A 205 -30.02 2.46 -17.91
N GLY A 206 -31.03 2.95 -17.17
CA GLY A 206 -32.38 3.18 -17.67
C GLY A 206 -33.04 1.90 -18.20
N THR A 207 -32.88 0.80 -17.46
CA THR A 207 -33.71 -0.36 -17.69
C THR A 207 -35.13 0.02 -17.27
N GLY A 208 -35.92 0.49 -18.25
CA GLY A 208 -37.28 0.96 -18.01
C GLY A 208 -38.14 -0.12 -17.36
N ARG A 209 -39.24 0.27 -16.70
CA ARG A 209 -40.22 -0.65 -16.09
C ARG A 209 -40.63 -1.78 -17.03
N ILE A 210 -40.65 -1.52 -18.35
CA ILE A 210 -40.98 -2.49 -19.40
C ILE A 210 -39.95 -3.63 -19.44
N VAL A 211 -38.65 -3.34 -19.38
CA VAL A 211 -37.60 -4.36 -19.38
C VAL A 211 -37.66 -5.22 -18.11
N CYS A 212 -37.92 -4.61 -16.95
CA CYS A 212 -38.15 -5.35 -15.71
C CYS A 212 -39.31 -6.32 -15.84
N TRP A 213 -40.44 -5.87 -16.40
CA TRP A 213 -41.62 -6.73 -16.59
C TRP A 213 -41.34 -7.86 -17.59
N LEU A 214 -40.67 -7.56 -18.70
CA LEU A 214 -40.35 -8.53 -19.74
C LEU A 214 -39.46 -9.68 -19.21
N VAL A 215 -38.47 -9.37 -18.38
CA VAL A 215 -37.56 -10.35 -17.75
C VAL A 215 -38.30 -11.38 -16.89
N TYR A 216 -39.40 -11.00 -16.23
CA TYR A 216 -40.22 -11.92 -15.42
C TYR A 216 -41.30 -12.61 -16.22
N ALA A 217 -41.85 -11.95 -17.26
CA ALA A 217 -42.92 -12.51 -18.09
C ALA A 217 -42.43 -13.64 -19.00
N VAL A 218 -41.20 -13.54 -19.56
CA VAL A 218 -40.68 -14.51 -20.53
C VAL A 218 -40.62 -15.95 -19.99
N PRO A 219 -40.09 -16.25 -18.79
CA PRO A 219 -40.14 -17.61 -18.26
C PRO A 219 -41.55 -18.14 -18.06
N ALA A 220 -42.53 -17.28 -17.65
CA ALA A 220 -43.92 -17.66 -17.49
C ALA A 220 -44.58 -18.00 -18.84
N VAL A 221 -44.25 -17.23 -19.89
CA VAL A 221 -44.71 -17.51 -21.27
C VAL A 221 -44.18 -18.84 -21.74
N TYR A 222 -42.90 -19.17 -21.52
CA TYR A 222 -42.38 -20.47 -21.88
C TYR A 222 -43.02 -21.64 -21.12
N LEU A 223 -43.25 -21.47 -19.82
CA LEU A 223 -43.97 -22.49 -19.04
C LEU A 223 -45.39 -22.73 -19.60
N ALA A 224 -46.10 -21.66 -19.95
CA ALA A 224 -47.43 -21.78 -20.57
C ALA A 224 -47.36 -22.45 -21.93
N LEU A 225 -46.42 -22.03 -22.81
CA LEU A 225 -46.20 -22.63 -24.13
C LEU A 225 -45.84 -24.12 -24.05
N PHE A 226 -44.98 -24.48 -23.09
CA PHE A 226 -44.59 -25.87 -22.88
C PHE A 226 -45.76 -26.73 -22.38
N ALA A 227 -46.60 -26.19 -21.45
CA ALA A 227 -47.83 -26.87 -21.01
C ALA A 227 -48.83 -27.08 -22.16
N LEU A 228 -49.04 -26.06 -23.01
CA LEU A 228 -49.90 -26.14 -24.17
C LEU A 228 -49.36 -27.10 -25.25
N TRP A 229 -48.05 -27.20 -25.41
CA TRP A 229 -47.43 -28.20 -26.29
C TRP A 229 -47.64 -29.64 -25.80
N LEU A 230 -47.51 -29.88 -24.50
CA LEU A 230 -47.78 -31.19 -23.91
C LEU A 230 -49.21 -31.63 -24.08
N THR A 231 -50.18 -30.70 -24.09
CA THR A 231 -51.61 -30.98 -24.35
C THR A 231 -51.95 -31.09 -25.84
N GLY A 232 -50.96 -30.90 -26.75
CA GLY A 232 -51.16 -30.93 -28.22
C GLY A 232 -51.86 -29.69 -28.79
N MET A 233 -52.13 -28.66 -27.96
CA MET A 233 -52.84 -27.45 -28.40
C MET A 233 -51.95 -26.50 -29.22
N VAL A 234 -50.60 -26.56 -29.02
CA VAL A 234 -49.63 -25.71 -29.69
C VAL A 234 -48.55 -26.57 -30.33
N ALA A 235 -48.19 -26.24 -31.59
CA ALA A 235 -47.13 -26.94 -32.31
C ALA A 235 -45.74 -26.50 -31.80
N GLY A 236 -44.74 -27.40 -31.78
CA GLY A 236 -43.40 -27.13 -31.30
C GLY A 236 -42.65 -26.02 -32.06
N ASN A 237 -43.01 -25.75 -33.31
CA ASN A 237 -42.46 -24.65 -34.12
C ASN A 237 -42.78 -23.26 -33.54
N VAL A 238 -43.86 -23.10 -32.77
CA VAL A 238 -44.17 -21.85 -32.06
C VAL A 238 -43.15 -21.56 -30.97
N ILE A 239 -42.73 -22.60 -30.22
CA ILE A 239 -41.68 -22.46 -29.20
C ILE A 239 -40.36 -22.02 -29.85
N VAL A 240 -40.01 -22.62 -31.01
CA VAL A 240 -38.81 -22.24 -31.76
C VAL A 240 -38.92 -20.81 -32.29
N ALA A 241 -40.08 -20.40 -32.78
CA ALA A 241 -40.30 -19.02 -33.27
C ALA A 241 -40.13 -17.98 -32.15
N VAL A 242 -40.68 -18.25 -30.96
CA VAL A 242 -40.50 -17.38 -29.78
C VAL A 242 -39.03 -17.33 -29.35
N PHE A 243 -38.33 -18.47 -29.39
CA PHE A 243 -36.89 -18.55 -29.10
C PHE A 243 -36.06 -17.65 -30.04
N ILE A 244 -36.31 -17.75 -31.35
CA ILE A 244 -35.61 -16.92 -32.35
C ILE A 244 -35.96 -15.45 -32.16
N LEU A 245 -37.22 -15.11 -31.92
CA LEU A 245 -37.65 -13.73 -31.66
C LEU A 245 -36.92 -13.14 -30.46
N LEU A 246 -36.83 -13.84 -29.32
CA LEU A 246 -36.14 -13.36 -28.12
C LEU A 246 -34.62 -13.29 -28.31
N LEU A 247 -34.04 -14.21 -29.10
CA LEU A 247 -32.62 -14.16 -29.44
C LEU A 247 -32.29 -12.93 -30.28
N VAL A 248 -33.12 -12.62 -31.28
CA VAL A 248 -33.00 -11.39 -32.10
C VAL A 248 -33.16 -10.15 -31.22
N LEU A 249 -34.18 -10.11 -30.36
CA LEU A 249 -34.39 -9.01 -29.43
C LEU A 249 -33.18 -8.79 -28.52
N SER A 250 -32.63 -9.89 -27.94
CA SER A 250 -31.39 -9.81 -27.15
C SER A 250 -30.20 -9.29 -27.95
N GLY A 251 -30.09 -9.69 -29.22
CA GLY A 251 -29.07 -9.21 -30.15
C GLY A 251 -29.11 -7.71 -30.39
N LEU A 252 -30.32 -7.11 -30.46
CA LEU A 252 -30.48 -5.67 -30.61
C LEU A 252 -29.92 -4.89 -29.41
N PHE A 253 -30.05 -5.45 -28.20
CA PHE A 253 -29.49 -4.84 -26.98
C PHE A 253 -28.02 -5.20 -26.75
N ALA A 254 -27.45 -6.16 -27.46
CA ALA A 254 -26.11 -6.68 -27.22
C ALA A 254 -25.03 -5.60 -27.26
N LYS A 255 -25.07 -4.66 -28.21
CA LYS A 255 -24.11 -3.55 -28.28
C LYS A 255 -24.18 -2.62 -27.05
N ARG A 256 -25.40 -2.34 -26.57
CA ARG A 256 -25.58 -1.50 -25.36
C ARG A 256 -25.06 -2.20 -24.12
N VAL A 257 -25.35 -3.50 -23.98
CA VAL A 257 -24.86 -4.35 -22.89
C VAL A 257 -23.34 -4.39 -22.88
N THR A 258 -22.70 -4.60 -24.05
CA THR A 258 -21.24 -4.62 -24.17
C THR A 258 -20.61 -3.29 -23.74
N ARG A 259 -21.16 -2.16 -24.19
CA ARG A 259 -20.66 -0.83 -23.81
C ARG A 259 -20.72 -0.61 -22.29
N ILE A 260 -21.85 -0.96 -21.66
CA ILE A 260 -22.03 -0.89 -20.21
C ILE A 260 -21.01 -1.77 -19.50
N GLN A 261 -20.86 -3.01 -19.97
CA GLN A 261 -19.92 -3.97 -19.38
C GLN A 261 -18.46 -3.47 -19.49
N GLU A 262 -18.06 -2.93 -20.63
CA GLU A 262 -16.71 -2.39 -20.85
C GLU A 262 -16.41 -1.19 -19.95
N GLN A 263 -17.38 -0.27 -19.80
CA GLN A 263 -17.23 0.89 -18.93
C GLN A 263 -17.08 0.53 -17.46
N LEU A 264 -17.83 -0.46 -17.00
CA LEU A 264 -17.88 -0.86 -15.60
C LEU A 264 -16.86 -1.94 -15.23
N ASN A 265 -16.43 -2.73 -16.24
CA ASN A 265 -15.77 -4.01 -15.99
C ASN A 265 -14.49 -3.86 -15.18
N ARG A 266 -13.64 -2.88 -15.49
CA ARG A 266 -12.36 -2.68 -14.77
C ARG A 266 -12.59 -2.34 -13.30
N THR A 267 -13.43 -1.36 -13.02
CA THR A 267 -13.65 -0.83 -11.67
C THR A 267 -14.43 -1.80 -10.79
N LEU A 268 -15.52 -2.37 -11.32
CA LEU A 268 -16.34 -3.32 -10.57
C LEU A 268 -15.66 -4.69 -10.40
N GLN A 269 -14.84 -5.12 -11.35
CA GLN A 269 -14.02 -6.32 -11.17
C GLN A 269 -13.01 -6.16 -10.05
N SER A 270 -12.34 -5.01 -9.96
CA SER A 270 -11.42 -4.73 -8.86
C SER A 270 -12.14 -4.75 -7.52
N LEU A 271 -13.29 -4.07 -7.40
CA LEU A 271 -14.10 -4.11 -6.19
C LEU A 271 -14.56 -5.55 -5.85
N SER A 272 -14.97 -6.33 -6.86
CA SER A 272 -15.43 -7.70 -6.65
C SER A 272 -14.34 -8.64 -6.09
N ARG A 273 -13.08 -8.36 -6.39
CA ARG A 273 -11.92 -9.10 -5.86
C ARG A 273 -11.75 -8.87 -4.36
N TYR A 274 -12.14 -7.70 -3.85
CA TYR A 274 -12.02 -7.36 -2.43
C TYR A 274 -13.05 -8.08 -1.54
N SER A 275 -14.02 -8.81 -2.13
CA SER A 275 -15.04 -9.54 -1.35
C SER A 275 -14.44 -10.47 -0.29
N ARG A 276 -13.31 -11.12 -0.61
CA ARG A 276 -12.63 -12.02 0.32
C ARG A 276 -11.92 -11.28 1.44
N LEU A 277 -11.38 -10.11 1.14
CA LEU A 277 -10.72 -9.25 2.14
C LEU A 277 -11.75 -8.73 3.14
N PHE A 278 -12.92 -8.27 2.68
CA PHE A 278 -14.02 -7.88 3.57
C PHE A 278 -14.50 -9.06 4.42
N GLU A 279 -14.65 -10.26 3.84
CA GLU A 279 -15.03 -11.46 4.58
C GLU A 279 -14.03 -11.78 5.70
N MET A 280 -12.74 -11.64 5.45
CA MET A 280 -11.69 -11.82 6.47
C MET A 280 -11.79 -10.77 7.57
N MET A 281 -12.06 -9.50 7.22
CA MET A 281 -12.25 -8.42 8.19
C MET A 281 -13.48 -8.66 9.06
N GLU A 282 -14.59 -9.09 8.48
CA GLU A 282 -15.86 -9.34 9.17
C GLU A 282 -15.79 -10.53 10.14
N ARG A 283 -15.04 -11.58 9.77
CA ARG A 283 -14.92 -12.81 10.59
C ARG A 283 -13.97 -12.68 11.77
N MET A 284 -12.99 -11.78 11.69
CA MET A 284 -12.00 -11.59 12.75
C MET A 284 -12.64 -10.85 13.94
N ARG A 285 -12.18 -11.15 15.15
CA ARG A 285 -12.56 -10.38 16.34
C ARG A 285 -11.39 -9.48 16.73
N PHE A 286 -11.62 -8.19 16.74
CA PHE A 286 -10.64 -7.19 17.15
C PHE A 286 -10.92 -6.70 18.57
N ARG A 287 -9.86 -6.42 19.32
CA ARG A 287 -9.93 -5.94 20.70
C ARG A 287 -9.80 -4.42 20.75
N CYS A 288 -8.90 -3.84 19.95
CA CYS A 288 -8.71 -2.40 19.94
C CYS A 288 -9.87 -1.68 19.25
N LYS A 289 -10.18 -0.49 19.75
CA LYS A 289 -11.27 0.35 19.26
C LYS A 289 -11.16 0.67 17.77
N PRO A 290 -10.01 1.12 17.22
CA PRO A 290 -9.93 1.53 15.83
C PRO A 290 -10.26 0.40 14.84
N LEU A 291 -9.77 -0.84 15.10
CA LEU A 291 -10.06 -1.98 14.24
C LEU A 291 -11.50 -2.46 14.36
N SER A 292 -12.07 -2.43 15.56
CA SER A 292 -13.47 -2.79 15.78
C SER A 292 -14.44 -1.77 15.16
N GLU A 293 -14.12 -0.48 15.17
CA GLU A 293 -14.87 0.56 14.46
C GLU A 293 -14.84 0.37 12.94
N LEU A 294 -13.65 0.08 12.36
CA LEU A 294 -13.56 -0.24 10.94
C LEU A 294 -14.38 -1.49 10.60
N GLN A 295 -14.35 -2.52 11.44
CA GLN A 295 -15.14 -3.73 11.26
C GLN A 295 -16.64 -3.44 11.33
N SER A 296 -17.09 -2.62 12.29
CA SER A 296 -18.52 -2.28 12.43
C SER A 296 -19.08 -1.58 11.20
N ARG A 297 -18.25 -0.81 10.47
CA ARG A 297 -18.65 -0.18 9.21
C ARG A 297 -18.74 -1.18 8.03
N CYS A 298 -18.26 -2.42 8.19
CA CYS A 298 -18.46 -3.49 7.22
C CYS A 298 -19.77 -4.22 7.36
N VAL A 299 -20.56 -3.96 8.40
CA VAL A 299 -21.87 -4.59 8.65
C VAL A 299 -22.88 -3.49 8.95
N ASP A 300 -23.94 -3.42 8.17
CA ASP A 300 -25.06 -2.51 8.40
C ASP A 300 -26.38 -3.29 8.52
N SER A 301 -27.50 -2.58 8.72
CA SER A 301 -28.84 -3.16 8.84
C SER A 301 -29.26 -4.04 7.66
N ASP A 302 -28.70 -3.78 6.49
CA ASP A 302 -29.05 -4.46 5.23
C ASP A 302 -28.14 -5.65 4.91
N GLY A 303 -27.16 -5.97 5.78
CA GLY A 303 -26.23 -7.09 5.65
C GLY A 303 -24.77 -6.70 5.57
N SER A 304 -23.89 -7.67 5.30
CA SER A 304 -22.46 -7.47 5.27
C SER A 304 -21.93 -6.97 3.91
N VAL A 305 -20.87 -6.18 3.92
CA VAL A 305 -20.19 -5.68 2.71
C VAL A 305 -19.68 -6.86 1.88
N SER A 306 -19.10 -7.89 2.50
CA SER A 306 -18.61 -9.07 1.80
C SER A 306 -19.68 -9.78 0.98
N GLN A 307 -20.90 -9.89 1.52
CA GLN A 307 -22.04 -10.49 0.82
C GLN A 307 -22.47 -9.63 -0.38
N ARG A 308 -22.56 -8.31 -0.22
CA ARG A 308 -22.93 -7.39 -1.30
C ARG A 308 -21.88 -7.39 -2.42
N VAL A 309 -20.60 -7.33 -2.08
CA VAL A 309 -19.51 -7.39 -3.05
C VAL A 309 -19.42 -8.78 -3.70
N SER A 310 -19.71 -9.85 -2.97
CA SER A 310 -19.83 -11.20 -3.54
C SER A 310 -20.99 -11.31 -4.53
N ARG A 311 -22.13 -10.68 -4.23
CA ARG A 311 -23.27 -10.60 -5.17
C ARG A 311 -22.87 -9.87 -6.46
N LEU A 312 -22.13 -8.75 -6.35
CA LEU A 312 -21.59 -8.05 -7.51
C LEU A 312 -20.72 -8.98 -8.35
N ARG A 313 -19.80 -9.72 -7.71
CA ARG A 313 -18.94 -10.69 -8.40
C ARG A 313 -19.74 -11.74 -9.17
N HIS A 314 -20.83 -12.26 -8.58
CA HIS A 314 -21.70 -13.22 -9.26
C HIS A 314 -22.43 -12.59 -10.45
N LEU A 315 -22.91 -11.34 -10.32
CA LEU A 315 -23.55 -10.63 -11.44
C LEU A 315 -22.59 -10.43 -12.63
N LEU A 316 -21.35 -10.01 -12.34
CA LEU A 316 -20.32 -9.82 -13.37
C LEU A 316 -19.94 -11.16 -14.03
N SER A 317 -19.71 -12.20 -13.24
CA SER A 317 -19.40 -13.54 -13.76
C SER A 317 -20.53 -14.12 -14.61
N ASN A 318 -21.78 -13.82 -14.25
CA ASN A 318 -22.94 -14.23 -15.04
C ASN A 318 -23.02 -13.49 -16.39
N LEU A 319 -22.61 -12.21 -16.44
CA LEU A 319 -22.49 -11.46 -17.68
C LEU A 319 -21.38 -12.00 -18.59
N ASP A 320 -20.27 -12.49 -18.03
CA ASP A 320 -19.16 -13.05 -18.79
C ASP A 320 -19.54 -14.36 -19.53
N GLN A 321 -20.61 -15.08 -19.11
CA GLN A 321 -21.10 -16.27 -19.80
C GLN A 321 -21.56 -16.02 -21.23
N ARG A 322 -21.87 -14.77 -21.60
CA ARG A 322 -22.23 -14.36 -22.97
C ARG A 322 -21.13 -14.59 -24.01
N TYR A 323 -19.85 -14.67 -23.59
CA TYR A 323 -18.74 -14.93 -24.50
C TYR A 323 -18.73 -16.39 -24.99
N ASN A 324 -19.50 -17.29 -24.38
CA ASN A 324 -19.76 -18.61 -24.88
C ASN A 324 -21.01 -18.57 -25.81
N PHE A 325 -20.80 -18.80 -27.14
CA PHE A 325 -21.88 -18.71 -28.12
C PHE A 325 -23.10 -19.59 -27.78
N VAL A 326 -22.86 -20.84 -27.35
CA VAL A 326 -23.95 -21.73 -26.95
C VAL A 326 -24.67 -21.26 -25.72
N GLY A 327 -23.91 -20.79 -24.70
CA GLY A 327 -24.44 -20.20 -23.49
C GLY A 327 -25.27 -18.95 -23.80
N PHE A 328 -24.75 -18.06 -24.65
CA PHE A 328 -25.45 -16.84 -25.09
C PHE A 328 -26.78 -17.20 -25.76
N ALA A 329 -26.78 -18.12 -26.75
CA ALA A 329 -27.99 -18.48 -27.50
C ALA A 329 -29.06 -19.09 -26.57
N LEU A 330 -28.70 -20.06 -25.74
CA LEU A 330 -29.66 -20.74 -24.85
C LEU A 330 -30.16 -19.80 -23.75
N LEU A 331 -29.26 -19.10 -23.05
CA LEU A 331 -29.66 -18.25 -21.92
C LEU A 331 -30.48 -17.02 -22.38
N ASN A 332 -30.11 -16.41 -23.51
CA ASN A 332 -30.85 -15.25 -23.99
C ASN A 332 -32.12 -15.66 -24.73
N GLY A 333 -32.11 -16.76 -25.50
CA GLY A 333 -33.29 -17.27 -26.20
C GLY A 333 -34.41 -17.70 -25.24
N PHE A 334 -34.11 -18.24 -24.07
CA PHE A 334 -35.11 -18.70 -23.11
C PHE A 334 -35.40 -17.70 -21.96
N LEU A 335 -34.40 -16.88 -21.52
CA LEU A 335 -34.48 -16.15 -20.26
C LEU A 335 -34.20 -14.66 -20.38
N LEU A 336 -33.85 -14.14 -21.58
CA LEU A 336 -33.33 -12.77 -21.75
C LEU A 336 -32.22 -12.44 -20.73
N TRP A 337 -31.28 -13.38 -20.59
CA TRP A 337 -30.28 -13.41 -19.51
C TRP A 337 -29.49 -12.13 -19.37
N ASP A 338 -28.98 -11.57 -20.47
CA ASP A 338 -28.20 -10.34 -20.46
C ASP A 338 -28.97 -9.17 -19.88
N LEU A 339 -30.25 -9.00 -20.30
CA LEU A 339 -31.12 -7.96 -19.78
C LEU A 339 -31.44 -8.16 -18.28
N ARG A 340 -31.60 -9.42 -17.87
CA ARG A 340 -31.80 -9.77 -16.46
C ARG A 340 -30.59 -9.42 -15.60
N GLN A 341 -29.38 -9.73 -16.05
CA GLN A 341 -28.15 -9.45 -15.31
C GLN A 341 -27.89 -7.92 -15.23
N ILE A 342 -28.10 -7.20 -16.32
CA ILE A 342 -27.96 -5.72 -16.31
C ILE A 342 -28.96 -5.06 -15.39
N ASN A 343 -30.21 -5.49 -15.40
CA ASN A 343 -31.23 -4.96 -14.49
C ASN A 343 -30.88 -5.26 -13.02
N ALA A 344 -30.34 -6.45 -12.73
CA ALA A 344 -29.87 -6.78 -11.40
C ALA A 344 -28.64 -5.96 -10.98
N LEU A 345 -27.74 -5.67 -11.93
CA LEU A 345 -26.56 -4.82 -11.73
C LEU A 345 -26.97 -3.35 -11.49
N ASP A 346 -27.92 -2.83 -12.26
CA ASP A 346 -28.44 -1.47 -12.11
C ASP A 346 -29.07 -1.27 -10.72
N ARG A 347 -29.87 -2.24 -10.25
CA ARG A 347 -30.41 -2.25 -8.88
C ARG A 347 -29.30 -2.30 -7.84
N TRP A 348 -28.31 -3.18 -8.01
CA TRP A 348 -27.20 -3.27 -7.09
C TRP A 348 -26.43 -1.94 -6.98
N LEU A 349 -26.20 -1.26 -8.10
CA LEU A 349 -25.57 0.06 -8.14
C LEU A 349 -26.44 1.11 -7.43
N CYS A 350 -27.75 1.13 -7.68
CA CYS A 350 -28.66 2.06 -7.01
C CYS A 350 -28.65 1.90 -5.48
N ASP A 351 -28.56 0.66 -5.00
CA ASP A 351 -28.60 0.36 -3.56
C ASP A 351 -27.25 0.64 -2.86
N ASN A 352 -26.13 0.66 -3.61
CA ASN A 352 -24.81 0.63 -2.99
C ASN A 352 -23.82 1.73 -3.45
N CYS A 353 -24.10 2.50 -4.51
CA CYS A 353 -23.13 3.43 -5.09
C CYS A 353 -22.58 4.45 -4.07
N GLU A 354 -23.42 5.00 -3.20
CA GLU A 354 -23.01 5.95 -2.15
C GLU A 354 -22.15 5.30 -1.06
N LYS A 355 -22.32 3.99 -0.84
CA LYS A 355 -21.60 3.23 0.18
C LYS A 355 -20.23 2.75 -0.30
N ILE A 356 -19.99 2.67 -1.62
CA ILE A 356 -18.74 2.14 -2.19
C ILE A 356 -17.53 2.93 -1.72
N THR A 357 -17.59 4.25 -1.73
CA THR A 357 -16.50 5.12 -1.27
C THR A 357 -16.16 4.85 0.20
N GLN A 358 -17.18 4.66 1.04
CA GLN A 358 -16.99 4.32 2.44
C GLN A 358 -16.34 2.94 2.63
N TRP A 359 -16.74 1.93 1.84
CA TRP A 359 -16.11 0.60 1.89
C TRP A 359 -14.65 0.65 1.48
N ILE A 360 -14.32 1.44 0.46
CA ILE A 360 -12.94 1.63 0.00
C ILE A 360 -12.10 2.33 1.07
N ASP A 361 -12.63 3.37 1.73
CA ASP A 361 -11.96 4.03 2.85
C ASP A 361 -11.65 3.04 3.99
N VAL A 362 -12.65 2.25 4.39
CA VAL A 362 -12.48 1.22 5.42
C VAL A 362 -11.40 0.19 5.04
N LEU A 363 -11.46 -0.32 3.81
CA LEU A 363 -10.50 -1.31 3.32
C LEU A 363 -9.08 -0.71 3.26
N SER A 364 -8.95 0.52 2.75
CA SER A 364 -7.66 1.17 2.59
C SER A 364 -6.96 1.43 3.93
N ARG A 365 -7.68 1.94 4.92
CA ARG A 365 -7.17 2.13 6.29
C ARG A 365 -6.80 0.82 6.97
N PHE A 366 -7.62 -0.20 6.79
CA PHE A 366 -7.35 -1.52 7.33
C PHE A 366 -6.08 -2.13 6.73
N ASP A 367 -5.88 -1.96 5.43
CA ASP A 367 -4.70 -2.42 4.70
C ASP A 367 -3.42 -1.70 5.16
N VAL A 368 -3.51 -0.41 5.49
CA VAL A 368 -2.40 0.33 6.15
C VAL A 368 -2.03 -0.33 7.49
N TYR A 369 -3.02 -0.70 8.32
CA TYR A 369 -2.73 -1.40 9.59
C TYR A 369 -2.13 -2.79 9.37
N VAL A 370 -2.51 -3.51 8.32
CA VAL A 370 -1.87 -4.79 7.93
C VAL A 370 -0.40 -4.56 7.56
N SER A 371 -0.13 -3.49 6.81
CA SER A 371 1.24 -3.10 6.43
C SER A 371 2.09 -2.76 7.65
N LEU A 372 1.65 -1.80 8.48
CA LEU A 372 2.37 -1.38 9.68
C LEU A 372 2.49 -2.49 10.74
N GLY A 373 1.47 -3.35 10.88
CA GLY A 373 1.53 -4.52 11.76
C GLY A 373 2.54 -5.57 11.27
N THR A 374 2.75 -5.69 9.94
CA THR A 374 3.81 -6.54 9.39
C THR A 374 5.18 -5.93 9.69
N PHE A 375 5.32 -4.62 9.55
CA PHE A 375 6.53 -3.89 9.92
C PHE A 375 6.87 -4.09 11.41
N ARG A 376 5.90 -3.93 12.32
CA ARG A 376 6.07 -4.19 13.76
C ARG A 376 6.51 -5.61 14.05
N TYR A 377 5.91 -6.59 13.41
CA TYR A 377 6.27 -8.01 13.57
C TYR A 377 7.72 -8.30 13.13
N ASN A 378 8.13 -7.71 12.02
CA ASN A 378 9.47 -7.90 11.45
C ASN A 378 10.58 -7.28 12.30
N TYR A 379 10.28 -6.21 13.02
CA TYR A 379 11.23 -5.47 13.85
C TYR A 379 10.77 -5.43 15.32
N PRO A 380 10.81 -6.58 16.04
CA PRO A 380 10.30 -6.68 17.41
C PRO A 380 11.08 -5.84 18.42
N ASP A 381 12.31 -5.44 18.08
CA ASP A 381 13.15 -4.60 18.93
C ASP A 381 12.84 -3.09 18.79
N TYR A 382 12.00 -2.70 17.82
CA TYR A 382 11.55 -1.32 17.68
C TYR A 382 10.48 -1.03 18.72
N VAL A 383 10.46 0.21 19.23
CA VAL A 383 9.56 0.61 20.31
C VAL A 383 8.48 1.56 19.81
N PHE A 384 7.31 1.53 20.42
CA PHE A 384 6.34 2.61 20.21
C PHE A 384 6.77 3.82 21.02
N PRO A 385 6.85 5.02 20.37
CA PRO A 385 7.24 6.22 21.08
C PRO A 385 6.14 6.68 22.04
N ASP A 386 6.56 7.31 23.15
CA ASP A 386 5.66 8.03 24.05
C ASP A 386 5.26 9.38 23.44
N ILE A 387 3.97 9.71 23.49
CA ILE A 387 3.42 10.90 22.84
C ILE A 387 3.05 11.92 23.90
N ARG A 388 3.62 13.11 23.81
CA ARG A 388 3.37 14.22 24.74
C ARG A 388 2.36 15.21 24.16
N GLU A 389 1.56 15.76 25.05
CA GLU A 389 0.61 16.84 24.77
C GLU A 389 1.09 18.20 25.27
N ASP A 390 1.94 18.17 26.31
CA ASP A 390 2.51 19.34 26.97
C ASP A 390 3.65 20.03 26.20
N ARG A 391 3.99 19.49 25.00
CA ARG A 391 5.00 20.03 24.08
C ARG A 391 6.42 20.09 24.63
N THR A 392 6.70 19.36 25.69
CA THR A 392 8.04 19.25 26.28
C THR A 392 8.34 17.82 26.72
N PRO A 393 9.35 17.17 26.13
CA PRO A 393 10.17 17.63 24.99
C PRO A 393 9.43 17.49 23.66
N VAL A 394 9.80 18.33 22.67
CA VAL A 394 9.33 18.17 21.28
C VAL A 394 9.87 16.88 20.68
N MET A 395 11.10 16.51 21.01
CA MET A 395 11.70 15.22 20.69
C MET A 395 12.83 14.89 21.68
N GLN A 396 12.89 13.63 22.08
CA GLN A 396 14.00 13.00 22.82
C GLN A 396 14.05 11.53 22.43
N ALA A 397 15.24 10.95 22.28
CA ALA A 397 15.37 9.51 21.98
C ALA A 397 16.71 8.95 22.50
N GLU A 398 16.70 7.68 22.85
CA GLU A 398 17.88 6.90 23.20
C GLU A 398 18.16 5.86 22.11
N ALA A 399 19.43 5.73 21.74
CA ALA A 399 19.90 4.80 20.71
C ALA A 399 19.13 4.85 19.39
N LEU A 400 18.81 6.07 18.91
CA LEU A 400 18.07 6.28 17.67
C LEU A 400 18.90 5.85 16.47
N GLY A 401 18.37 4.95 15.64
CA GLY A 401 19.02 4.40 14.46
C GLY A 401 18.25 4.60 13.17
N HIS A 402 18.95 4.61 12.04
CA HIS A 402 18.30 4.72 10.73
C HIS A 402 17.70 3.36 10.31
N PRO A 403 16.38 3.24 10.06
CA PRO A 403 15.74 1.97 9.75
C PRO A 403 16.30 1.27 8.52
N LEU A 404 16.69 2.03 7.47
CA LEU A 404 17.22 1.49 6.21
C LEU A 404 18.69 1.08 6.28
N ILE A 405 19.41 1.33 7.37
CA ILE A 405 20.79 0.87 7.55
C ILE A 405 20.77 -0.50 8.22
N PRO A 406 21.43 -1.52 7.63
CA PRO A 406 21.55 -2.84 8.24
C PRO A 406 22.07 -2.76 9.69
N ARG A 407 21.53 -3.62 10.55
CA ARG A 407 21.79 -3.59 12.00
C ARG A 407 23.28 -3.64 12.34
N GLU A 408 24.04 -4.42 11.60
CA GLU A 408 25.49 -4.63 11.82
C GLU A 408 26.33 -3.40 11.46
N LYS A 409 25.77 -2.52 10.61
CA LYS A 409 26.45 -1.30 10.12
C LYS A 409 25.89 -0.03 10.76
N ARG A 410 24.74 -0.14 11.45
CA ARG A 410 24.03 0.98 12.02
C ARG A 410 24.71 1.45 13.31
N VAL A 411 25.06 2.73 13.33
CA VAL A 411 25.46 3.40 14.57
C VAL A 411 24.28 4.19 15.08
N CYS A 412 23.83 3.85 16.27
CA CYS A 412 22.72 4.53 16.95
C CYS A 412 23.25 5.70 17.78
N ASN A 413 22.49 6.79 17.87
CA ASN A 413 22.83 7.99 18.61
C ASN A 413 21.67 8.45 19.49
N ASP A 414 21.97 9.07 20.61
CA ASP A 414 20.98 9.69 21.47
C ASP A 414 20.60 11.06 20.92
N VAL A 415 19.34 11.43 21.07
CA VAL A 415 18.82 12.78 20.82
C VAL A 415 18.49 13.39 22.18
N ALA A 416 19.27 14.37 22.59
CA ALA A 416 19.02 15.08 23.83
C ALA A 416 17.65 15.81 23.79
N PRO A 417 16.99 16.04 24.95
CA PRO A 417 15.69 16.69 25.00
C PRO A 417 15.68 18.03 24.27
N MET A 418 14.78 18.18 23.31
CA MET A 418 14.53 19.42 22.59
C MET A 418 13.27 20.05 23.11
N ASN A 419 13.41 21.20 23.75
CA ASN A 419 12.27 21.95 24.26
C ASN A 419 11.65 22.83 23.17
N GLU A 420 10.46 23.35 23.42
CA GLU A 420 9.81 24.31 22.53
C GLU A 420 10.72 25.57 22.33
N ALA A 421 10.74 26.11 21.13
CA ALA A 421 11.57 27.26 20.75
C ALA A 421 13.09 27.06 20.96
N SER A 422 13.59 25.86 20.67
CA SER A 422 15.01 25.52 20.78
C SER A 422 15.58 24.87 19.50
N PHE A 423 16.88 25.06 19.28
CA PHE A 423 17.61 24.47 18.17
C PHE A 423 18.84 23.69 18.66
N GLN A 424 19.06 22.52 18.05
CA GLN A 424 20.32 21.79 18.15
C GLN A 424 21.17 22.08 16.90
N ILE A 425 22.39 22.57 17.10
CA ILE A 425 23.34 22.83 16.03
C ILE A 425 24.35 21.70 16.02
N ILE A 426 24.44 21.02 14.86
CA ILE A 426 25.34 19.87 14.66
C ILE A 426 26.48 20.29 13.74
N THR A 427 27.70 20.35 14.28
CA THR A 427 28.90 20.66 13.53
C THR A 427 29.71 19.39 13.17
N GLY A 428 30.56 19.46 12.18
CA GLY A 428 31.45 18.37 11.81
C GLY A 428 31.82 18.36 10.33
N ALA A 429 32.83 17.58 9.98
CA ALA A 429 33.30 17.44 8.62
C ALA A 429 32.26 16.81 7.69
N ASN A 430 32.43 16.97 6.38
CA ASN A 430 31.67 16.21 5.40
C ASN A 430 31.99 14.72 5.57
N MET A 431 31.02 13.83 5.28
CA MET A 431 31.08 12.38 5.50
C MET A 431 31.04 11.92 6.97
N ALA A 432 31.05 12.82 7.96
CA ALA A 432 31.02 12.44 9.38
C ALA A 432 29.66 11.86 9.86
N GLY A 433 28.63 11.87 8.99
CA GLY A 433 27.32 11.28 9.30
C GLY A 433 26.20 12.28 9.62
N LYS A 434 26.44 13.61 9.53
CA LYS A 434 25.45 14.66 9.84
C LYS A 434 24.12 14.48 9.10
N SER A 435 24.14 14.44 7.77
CA SER A 435 22.92 14.34 6.94
C SER A 435 22.18 13.01 7.16
N THR A 436 22.92 11.90 7.41
CA THR A 436 22.34 10.60 7.76
C THR A 436 21.60 10.68 9.12
N PHE A 437 22.19 11.37 10.10
CA PHE A 437 21.57 11.56 11.41
C PHE A 437 20.31 12.43 11.32
N LEU A 438 20.32 13.51 10.54
CA LEU A 438 19.13 14.33 10.30
C LEU A 438 17.99 13.53 9.68
N ARG A 439 18.29 12.68 8.68
CA ARG A 439 17.31 11.77 8.09
C ARG A 439 16.83 10.72 9.08
N THR A 440 17.71 10.22 9.95
CA THR A 440 17.35 9.29 11.02
C THR A 440 16.29 9.90 11.94
N ILE A 441 16.48 11.14 12.34
CA ILE A 441 15.50 11.88 13.14
C ILE A 441 14.19 12.04 12.38
N GLY A 442 14.23 12.55 11.15
CA GLY A 442 13.03 12.80 10.34
C GLY A 442 12.20 11.56 10.10
N ILE A 443 12.83 10.44 9.73
CA ILE A 443 12.13 9.18 9.47
C ILE A 443 11.50 8.59 10.75
N ASN A 444 12.22 8.56 11.87
CA ASN A 444 11.66 8.04 13.12
C ASN A 444 10.57 8.95 13.68
N TYR A 445 10.72 10.27 13.55
CA TYR A 445 9.66 11.22 13.90
C TYR A 445 8.39 10.96 13.09
N LEU A 446 8.53 10.75 11.77
CA LEU A 446 7.41 10.44 10.89
C LEU A 446 6.77 9.08 11.23
N LEU A 447 7.57 8.04 11.51
CA LEU A 447 7.06 6.75 12.02
C LEU A 447 6.23 6.94 13.29
N GLY A 448 6.72 7.76 14.23
CA GLY A 448 5.98 8.11 15.44
C GLY A 448 4.64 8.78 15.14
N CYS A 449 4.62 9.76 14.23
CA CYS A 449 3.38 10.43 13.78
C CYS A 449 2.39 9.48 13.11
N MET A 450 2.86 8.44 12.43
CA MET A 450 2.02 7.40 11.82
C MET A 450 1.48 6.39 12.83
N GLY A 451 1.91 6.41 14.10
CA GLY A 451 1.61 5.39 15.09
C GLY A 451 2.35 4.08 14.86
N ALA A 452 3.46 4.11 14.15
CA ALA A 452 4.33 2.97 13.91
C ALA A 452 5.47 2.89 14.95
N PRO A 453 6.10 1.71 15.16
CA PRO A 453 7.26 1.60 16.01
C PRO A 453 8.49 2.26 15.38
N VAL A 454 9.34 2.85 16.21
CA VAL A 454 10.55 3.57 15.82
C VAL A 454 11.81 2.77 16.12
N CYS A 455 12.86 3.00 15.37
CA CYS A 455 14.17 2.36 15.55
C CYS A 455 14.96 3.05 16.66
N ALA A 456 14.60 2.80 17.90
CA ALA A 456 15.22 3.36 19.11
C ALA A 456 15.03 2.42 20.30
N ASP A 457 15.79 2.63 21.38
CA ASP A 457 15.54 1.97 22.67
C ASP A 457 14.41 2.67 23.42
N SER A 458 14.36 4.01 23.33
CA SER A 458 13.24 4.82 23.78
C SER A 458 13.08 6.07 22.93
N MET A 459 11.86 6.58 22.79
CA MET A 459 11.57 7.85 22.13
C MET A 459 10.35 8.50 22.74
N THR A 460 10.47 9.80 23.03
CA THR A 460 9.36 10.66 23.45
C THR A 460 9.26 11.83 22.48
N PHE A 461 8.05 12.16 22.02
CA PHE A 461 7.88 13.27 21.10
C PHE A 461 6.52 13.95 21.21
N THR A 462 6.45 15.18 20.70
CA THR A 462 5.22 15.95 20.50
C THR A 462 4.94 16.03 19.01
N PRO A 463 3.74 15.64 18.53
CA PRO A 463 3.40 15.71 17.12
C PRO A 463 3.28 17.16 16.64
N LEU A 464 4.17 17.59 15.77
CA LEU A 464 4.17 18.88 15.09
C LEU A 464 4.33 18.66 13.56
N PRO A 465 3.87 19.58 12.71
CA PRO A 465 4.18 19.54 11.29
C PRO A 465 5.70 19.57 11.08
N LEU A 466 6.20 18.59 10.33
CA LEU A 466 7.62 18.47 9.98
C LEU A 466 7.92 19.30 8.73
N PHE A 467 9.05 20.02 8.76
CA PHE A 467 9.61 20.68 7.59
C PHE A 467 11.11 20.39 7.50
N THR A 468 11.58 20.02 6.28
CA THR A 468 13.01 19.74 6.09
C THR A 468 13.62 20.61 4.99
N GLY A 469 14.90 20.87 5.07
CA GLY A 469 15.74 21.47 4.03
C GLY A 469 17.07 20.76 4.00
N LEU A 470 17.08 19.50 3.48
CA LEU A 470 18.26 18.65 3.43
C LEU A 470 18.88 18.62 2.03
N ARG A 471 18.03 18.78 1.01
CA ARG A 471 18.45 18.83 -0.39
C ARG A 471 17.95 20.13 -1.00
N ALA A 472 18.77 20.74 -1.84
CA ALA A 472 18.28 21.72 -2.75
C ALA A 472 18.19 21.06 -4.13
N SER A 473 17.07 21.19 -4.80
CA SER A 473 16.88 20.71 -6.16
C SER A 473 17.09 21.87 -7.14
N ASP A 474 17.99 21.70 -8.09
CA ASP A 474 18.03 22.56 -9.27
C ASP A 474 16.80 22.24 -10.13
N SER A 475 16.01 23.25 -10.45
CA SER A 475 14.99 23.16 -11.49
C SER A 475 15.46 23.94 -12.70
N LEU A 476 16.09 23.25 -13.64
CA LEU A 476 16.44 23.83 -14.95
C LEU A 476 15.18 24.26 -15.73
N ALA A 477 14.03 23.70 -15.39
CA ALA A 477 12.76 24.02 -16.03
C ALA A 477 12.22 25.39 -15.64
N ASP A 478 12.52 25.90 -14.43
CA ASP A 478 11.98 27.16 -13.92
C ASP A 478 12.96 28.34 -14.06
N ASN A 479 14.14 28.14 -14.67
CA ASN A 479 15.22 29.15 -14.77
C ASN A 479 15.60 29.79 -13.42
N GLU A 480 15.36 29.10 -12.31
CA GLU A 480 15.68 29.59 -10.96
C GLU A 480 17.08 29.09 -10.55
N SER A 481 17.89 30.03 -10.02
CA SER A 481 19.16 29.62 -9.44
C SER A 481 18.92 28.80 -8.16
N TYR A 482 19.78 27.80 -7.94
CA TYR A 482 19.82 26.96 -6.74
C TYR A 482 19.61 27.78 -5.44
N PHE A 483 20.30 28.92 -5.33
CA PHE A 483 20.22 29.82 -4.18
C PHE A 483 18.80 30.41 -4.01
N PHE A 484 18.15 30.80 -5.10
CA PHE A 484 16.82 31.38 -5.04
C PHE A 484 15.75 30.36 -4.64
N ALA A 485 15.85 29.12 -5.11
CA ALA A 485 14.98 28.04 -4.71
C ALA A 485 15.12 27.73 -3.21
N GLU A 486 16.37 27.73 -2.69
CA GLU A 486 16.64 27.57 -1.26
C GLU A 486 16.01 28.71 -0.44
N LEU A 487 16.17 29.98 -0.87
CA LEU A 487 15.56 31.14 -0.21
C LEU A 487 14.03 31.05 -0.17
N LYS A 488 13.38 30.64 -1.25
CA LYS A 488 11.92 30.43 -1.29
C LYS A 488 11.49 29.39 -0.24
N ARG A 489 12.24 28.30 -0.12
CA ARG A 489 11.95 27.24 0.86
C ARG A 489 12.10 27.76 2.30
N LEU A 490 13.15 28.49 2.59
CA LEU A 490 13.34 29.16 3.89
C LEU A 490 12.27 30.22 4.16
N GLN A 491 11.85 30.97 3.13
CA GLN A 491 10.75 31.92 3.24
C GLN A 491 9.43 31.25 3.64
N GLN A 492 9.12 30.07 3.08
CA GLN A 492 7.92 29.31 3.47
C GLN A 492 7.89 28.99 4.96
N ILE A 493 9.03 28.56 5.53
CA ILE A 493 9.15 28.32 6.99
C ILE A 493 8.77 29.59 7.76
N VAL A 494 9.41 30.72 7.42
CA VAL A 494 9.18 32.00 8.12
C VAL A 494 7.73 32.45 8.00
N LEU A 495 7.10 32.32 6.84
CA LEU A 495 5.71 32.69 6.62
C LEU A 495 4.74 31.83 7.44
N ARG A 496 4.98 30.52 7.55
CA ARG A 496 4.16 29.61 8.36
C ARG A 496 4.28 29.93 9.85
N LEU A 497 5.49 30.17 10.34
CA LEU A 497 5.71 30.59 11.73
C LEU A 497 5.04 31.93 12.05
N ARG A 498 5.08 32.91 11.12
CA ARG A 498 4.35 34.19 11.29
C ARG A 498 2.83 34.03 11.34
N ARG A 499 2.28 32.97 10.75
CA ARG A 499 0.86 32.62 10.88
C ARG A 499 0.54 31.89 12.19
N GLY A 500 1.53 31.71 13.07
CA GLY A 500 1.36 31.03 14.35
C GLY A 500 1.43 29.51 14.29
N GLU A 501 1.84 28.91 13.14
CA GLU A 501 2.06 27.47 13.06
C GLU A 501 3.29 27.10 13.91
N LYS A 502 3.19 25.97 14.62
CA LYS A 502 4.32 25.35 15.31
C LYS A 502 4.94 24.33 14.40
N LEU A 503 6.23 24.42 14.13
CA LEU A 503 6.93 23.52 13.21
C LEU A 503 8.09 22.81 13.91
N PHE A 504 8.31 21.54 13.55
CA PHE A 504 9.56 20.83 13.79
C PHE A 504 10.42 20.92 12.52
N ILE A 505 11.60 21.51 12.61
CA ILE A 505 12.41 21.91 11.45
C ILE A 505 13.73 21.15 11.45
N ILE A 506 14.09 20.56 10.31
CA ILE A 506 15.37 19.87 10.12
C ILE A 506 16.06 20.46 8.89
N LEU A 507 17.23 21.08 9.10
CA LEU A 507 17.99 21.78 8.07
C LEU A 507 19.41 21.19 7.91
N ASP A 508 19.92 21.16 6.69
CA ASP A 508 21.30 20.75 6.40
C ASP A 508 21.97 21.80 5.52
N GLU A 509 22.98 22.48 6.05
CA GLU A 509 23.82 23.46 5.34
C GLU A 509 23.01 24.55 4.61
N ILE A 510 22.42 25.47 5.32
CA ILE A 510 21.66 26.59 4.75
C ILE A 510 22.54 27.61 4.02
N LEU A 511 21.95 28.26 3.01
CA LEU A 511 22.57 29.34 2.21
C LEU A 511 23.85 28.91 1.49
N ARG A 512 23.81 27.76 0.80
CA ARG A 512 24.99 27.19 0.10
C ARG A 512 25.43 27.98 -1.13
N GLY A 513 24.54 28.76 -1.74
CA GLY A 513 24.77 29.44 -3.02
C GLY A 513 25.30 30.86 -2.95
N THR A 514 25.80 31.34 -1.77
CA THR A 514 26.29 32.70 -1.59
C THR A 514 27.75 32.71 -1.06
N ASN A 515 28.33 33.91 -0.95
CA ASN A 515 29.69 34.08 -0.40
C ASN A 515 29.71 33.75 1.12
N SER A 516 30.89 33.47 1.67
CA SER A 516 31.05 33.00 3.06
C SER A 516 30.56 33.99 4.11
N VAL A 517 30.73 35.29 3.87
CA VAL A 517 30.33 36.35 4.83
C VAL A 517 28.80 36.48 4.88
N ASP A 518 28.15 36.54 3.71
CA ASP A 518 26.68 36.62 3.64
C ASP A 518 26.05 35.34 4.16
N LYS A 519 26.62 34.17 3.85
CA LYS A 519 26.20 32.87 4.38
C LYS A 519 26.20 32.87 5.91
N GLN A 520 27.32 33.28 6.53
CA GLN A 520 27.45 33.31 7.99
C GLN A 520 26.45 34.28 8.62
N THR A 521 26.43 35.54 8.14
CA THR A 521 25.55 36.59 8.66
C THR A 521 24.08 36.22 8.51
N GLY A 522 23.68 35.74 7.32
CA GLY A 522 22.33 35.31 7.01
C GLY A 522 21.88 34.11 7.85
N SER A 523 22.75 33.11 8.02
CA SER A 523 22.44 31.93 8.83
C SER A 523 22.24 32.26 10.30
N LEU A 524 23.09 33.11 10.87
CA LEU A 524 22.97 33.60 12.26
C LEU A 524 21.65 34.35 12.45
N ALA A 525 21.33 35.27 11.54
CA ALA A 525 20.08 36.06 11.59
C ALA A 525 18.84 35.16 11.47
N LEU A 526 18.87 34.19 10.52
CA LEU A 526 17.76 33.25 10.31
C LEU A 526 17.49 32.41 11.57
N ILE A 527 18.50 31.77 12.16
CA ILE A 527 18.30 30.95 13.36
C ILE A 527 17.77 31.76 14.51
N ARG A 528 18.28 32.99 14.74
CA ARG A 528 17.71 33.89 15.74
C ARG A 528 16.24 34.21 15.50
N GLN A 529 15.87 34.44 14.24
CA GLN A 529 14.49 34.68 13.84
C GLN A 529 13.61 33.44 14.07
N LEU A 530 14.08 32.24 13.70
CA LEU A 530 13.34 30.99 13.91
C LEU A 530 13.11 30.70 15.38
N VAL A 531 14.14 30.83 16.23
CA VAL A 531 14.04 30.68 17.69
C VAL A 531 13.09 31.72 18.27
N GLY A 532 13.21 33.01 17.84
CA GLY A 532 12.33 34.09 18.27
C GLY A 532 10.87 33.89 17.87
N ALA A 533 10.61 33.22 16.75
CA ALA A 533 9.28 32.86 16.29
C ALA A 533 8.72 31.56 16.93
N GLY A 534 9.44 30.95 17.87
CA GLY A 534 8.99 29.78 18.60
C GLY A 534 9.19 28.46 17.86
N ALA A 535 10.00 28.41 16.81
CA ALA A 535 10.32 27.17 16.09
C ALA A 535 11.25 26.27 16.90
N THR A 536 11.07 24.97 16.75
CA THR A 536 11.97 23.95 17.30
C THR A 536 12.61 23.18 16.17
N GLY A 537 13.91 22.90 16.25
CA GLY A 537 14.55 22.19 15.15
C GLY A 537 15.99 21.79 15.38
N ILE A 538 16.55 21.20 14.33
CA ILE A 538 17.94 20.76 14.25
C ILE A 538 18.54 21.32 12.96
N ILE A 539 19.76 21.81 13.04
CA ILE A 539 20.53 22.23 11.87
C ILE A 539 21.92 21.60 11.88
N ALA A 540 22.27 20.96 10.78
CA ALA A 540 23.66 20.56 10.54
C ALA A 540 24.38 21.65 9.74
N THR A 541 25.63 21.90 10.07
CA THR A 541 26.47 22.88 9.39
C THR A 541 27.94 22.55 9.51
N HIS A 542 28.73 23.04 8.56
CA HIS A 542 30.18 23.08 8.67
C HIS A 542 30.70 24.45 9.13
N ASP A 543 29.81 25.46 9.29
CA ASP A 543 30.18 26.78 9.80
C ASP A 543 30.22 26.76 11.34
N LEU A 544 31.44 26.80 11.90
CA LEU A 544 31.65 26.78 13.35
C LEU A 544 31.17 28.06 14.06
N ALA A 545 31.00 29.16 13.32
CA ALA A 545 30.50 30.40 13.89
C ALA A 545 29.06 30.30 14.35
N LEU A 546 28.25 29.44 13.73
CA LEU A 546 26.90 29.16 14.20
C LEU A 546 26.86 28.56 15.61
N GLY A 547 27.91 27.81 15.99
CA GLY A 547 28.03 27.28 17.34
C GLY A 547 28.08 28.37 18.44
N LYS A 548 28.57 29.57 18.15
CA LYS A 548 28.60 30.70 19.09
C LYS A 548 27.20 31.21 19.44
N LEU A 549 26.15 30.79 18.72
CA LEU A 549 24.76 31.12 19.08
C LEU A 549 24.35 30.56 20.45
N ALA A 550 24.91 29.45 20.88
CA ALA A 550 24.64 28.89 22.20
C ALA A 550 25.01 29.85 23.34
N ASP A 551 26.08 30.61 23.17
CA ASP A 551 26.51 31.62 24.16
C ASP A 551 25.55 32.82 24.21
N SER A 552 24.97 33.19 23.05
CA SER A 552 24.06 34.33 22.93
C SER A 552 22.59 33.97 23.20
N LEU A 553 22.21 32.68 23.14
CA LEU A 553 20.87 32.16 23.36
C LEU A 553 20.89 30.96 24.32
N PRO A 554 21.32 31.16 25.58
CA PRO A 554 21.47 30.07 26.54
C PRO A 554 20.11 29.38 26.80
N GLY A 555 20.12 28.07 26.86
CA GLY A 555 18.92 27.24 27.05
C GLY A 555 18.02 27.09 25.81
N LYS A 556 18.27 27.87 24.75
CA LYS A 556 17.54 27.78 23.47
C LYS A 556 18.35 27.16 22.34
N VAL A 557 19.67 27.24 22.42
CA VAL A 557 20.57 26.63 21.42
C VAL A 557 21.55 25.72 22.15
N SER A 558 21.74 24.53 21.64
CA SER A 558 22.71 23.54 22.10
C SER A 558 23.57 23.04 20.96
N ASN A 559 24.85 22.79 21.24
CA ASN A 559 25.84 22.36 20.24
C ASN A 559 26.16 20.88 20.39
N TYR A 560 26.21 20.22 19.24
CA TYR A 560 26.66 18.86 19.09
C TYR A 560 27.64 18.75 17.93
N ARG A 561 28.44 17.68 17.91
CA ARG A 561 29.46 17.48 16.89
C ARG A 561 29.56 16.01 16.46
N PHE A 562 29.93 15.82 15.21
CA PHE A 562 30.49 14.57 14.70
C PHE A 562 31.97 14.78 14.43
N GLU A 563 32.80 13.99 15.08
CA GLU A 563 34.25 14.07 14.89
C GLU A 563 34.77 12.95 13.99
N ALA A 564 35.79 13.30 13.21
CA ALA A 564 36.62 12.38 12.50
C ALA A 564 37.95 12.26 13.25
N ALA A 565 38.41 11.04 13.45
CA ALA A 565 39.70 10.76 14.06
C ALA A 565 40.72 10.37 12.95
N ILE A 566 41.93 10.93 13.03
CA ILE A 566 43.05 10.53 12.18
C ILE A 566 43.82 9.45 12.96
N GLN A 567 43.82 8.22 12.46
CA GLN A 567 44.61 7.12 13.00
C GLN A 567 45.70 6.74 12.00
N GLY A 568 46.93 7.22 12.28
CA GLY A 568 48.04 7.07 11.34
C GLY A 568 47.78 7.87 10.06
N ASP A 569 47.66 7.20 8.93
CA ASP A 569 47.36 7.79 7.62
C ASP A 569 45.91 7.55 7.16
N GLU A 570 45.04 7.16 8.05
CA GLU A 570 43.62 6.90 7.75
C GLU A 570 42.68 7.83 8.54
N LEU A 571 41.68 8.37 7.80
CA LEU A 571 40.59 9.13 8.38
C LEU A 571 39.47 8.14 8.76
N THR A 572 39.16 8.05 10.04
CA THR A 572 38.11 7.18 10.57
C THR A 572 36.96 8.02 11.14
N PHE A 573 35.75 7.56 10.93
CA PHE A 573 34.54 8.20 11.43
C PHE A 573 33.85 7.31 12.45
N SER A 574 33.65 7.80 13.66
CA SER A 574 32.92 7.09 14.71
C SER A 574 31.42 7.05 14.46
N TYR A 575 30.91 8.01 13.69
CA TYR A 575 29.46 8.27 13.49
C TYR A 575 28.69 8.45 14.80
N ARG A 576 29.38 8.87 15.89
CA ARG A 576 28.78 9.12 17.19
C ARG A 576 28.66 10.60 17.45
N LEU A 577 27.45 11.01 17.85
CA LEU A 577 27.14 12.38 18.23
C LEU A 577 27.77 12.67 19.61
N GLN A 578 28.44 13.79 19.74
CA GLN A 578 29.05 14.27 20.99
C GLN A 578 28.63 15.70 21.28
N PRO A 579 28.54 16.12 22.55
CA PRO A 579 28.34 17.53 22.89
C PRO A 579 29.50 18.41 22.45
N GLY A 580 29.20 19.66 22.08
CA GLY A 580 30.22 20.67 21.73
C GLY A 580 30.30 21.00 20.24
N ILE A 581 31.30 21.78 19.86
CA ILE A 581 31.57 22.22 18.48
C ILE A 581 32.74 21.42 17.92
N ALA A 582 32.71 21.06 16.64
CA ALA A 582 33.78 20.31 15.99
C ALA A 582 35.08 21.14 15.96
N GLU A 583 36.20 20.49 16.24
CA GLU A 583 37.52 21.15 16.30
C GLU A 583 38.27 20.98 14.97
N ASN A 584 38.06 19.87 14.25
CA ASN A 584 38.84 19.50 13.05
C ASN A 584 37.93 19.37 11.81
N MET A 585 38.31 20.11 10.74
CA MET A 585 37.61 20.12 9.43
C MET A 585 38.47 19.40 8.35
N ASN A 586 38.74 18.17 8.50
CA ASN A 586 39.71 17.29 7.79
C ASN A 586 39.70 17.29 6.24
N ALA A 587 39.18 18.32 5.56
CA ALA A 587 39.16 18.41 4.10
C ALA A 587 40.56 18.45 3.49
N CYS A 588 41.47 19.22 4.07
CA CYS A 588 42.87 19.31 3.61
C CYS A 588 43.62 17.98 3.74
N PHE A 589 43.35 17.22 4.79
CA PHE A 589 43.91 15.87 4.95
C PHE A 589 43.45 14.92 3.84
N LEU A 590 42.17 14.92 3.49
CA LEU A 590 41.65 14.11 2.37
C LEU A 590 42.22 14.53 1.04
N MET A 591 42.36 15.83 0.76
CA MET A 591 42.96 16.33 -0.47
C MET A 591 44.46 15.93 -0.59
N LYS A 592 45.21 15.94 0.52
CA LYS A 592 46.58 15.41 0.56
C LYS A 592 46.59 13.91 0.25
N LYS A 593 45.77 13.13 0.91
CA LYS A 593 45.68 11.67 0.72
C LYS A 593 45.31 11.27 -0.72
N MET A 594 44.44 12.05 -1.35
CA MET A 594 44.02 11.84 -2.76
C MET A 594 45.03 12.39 -3.78
N GLY A 595 46.13 13.01 -3.32
CA GLY A 595 47.14 13.61 -4.21
C GLY A 595 46.64 14.87 -4.95
N ILE A 596 45.57 15.50 -4.48
CA ILE A 596 45.01 16.73 -5.05
C ILE A 596 45.89 17.94 -4.68
N ILE A 597 46.41 17.93 -3.45
CA ILE A 597 47.39 18.91 -2.97
C ILE A 597 48.68 18.19 -2.54
N PRO A 598 49.86 18.86 -2.65
CA PRO A 598 51.14 18.28 -2.23
C PRO A 598 51.13 17.86 -0.76
N SER A 599 51.83 16.79 -0.43
CA SER A 599 51.95 16.26 0.93
C SER A 599 52.63 17.20 1.92
N ASP A 600 53.49 18.08 1.41
CA ASP A 600 54.24 19.08 2.17
C ASP A 600 53.52 20.43 2.33
N TYR A 601 52.30 20.57 1.84
CA TYR A 601 51.47 21.75 2.06
C TYR A 601 51.12 21.88 3.55
N SER A 602 51.65 22.90 4.24
CA SER A 602 51.28 23.24 5.62
C SER A 602 50.30 24.41 5.63
N GLU A 603 49.28 24.36 6.50
CA GLU A 603 48.25 25.42 6.66
C GLU A 603 48.80 26.74 7.23
N ASN A 604 50.12 26.84 7.43
CA ASN A 604 50.81 28.01 8.02
C ASN A 604 51.55 28.85 6.98
N ASN A 605 50.97 29.09 5.81
CA ASN A 605 51.43 30.17 4.92
C ASN A 605 50.29 31.07 4.52
#